data_72ceecf7eae60f2694d991cdee2d3fad
#
_entry.id   72ceecf7eae60f2694d991cdee2d3fad
#
_cell.length_a   1.000
_cell.length_b   1.000
_cell.length_c   1.000
_cell.angle_alpha   90.00
_cell.angle_beta   90.00
_cell.angle_gamma   90.00
#
_symmetry.space_group_name_H-M   'P 1'
#
loop_
_entity.id
_entity.type
_entity.pdbx_description
1 polymer ?
#
loop_
_entity_poly.entity_id
_entity_poly.type
_entity_poly.pdbx_seq_one_letter_code
_entity_poly.pdbx_strand_id
1 'polypeptide(L)'
;MFRHERINSDKIRIPALKGTMGGHTYYMLSIEPATLLKIGFVLHRTRVNTQITMPTYQRLLVPSRLKGIREFIDKKNGYFPNSVIINFDNSERKNRIQFDLASGGSDDTRTKLGYLTIPNAYCIAYIIDGQHRVYGYAGSKYKDTNTIPVVAFD
;
A
#
# COMPACT_ATOMS: atom_id res chain seq x y z
N MET A 1 12.89 16.93 -0.03
CA MET A 1 12.95 15.46 0.01
C MET A 1 12.33 15.02 1.34
N PHE A 2 11.05 14.67 1.33
CA PHE A 2 10.38 14.18 2.55
C PHE A 2 10.80 12.73 2.78
N ARG A 3 11.80 12.51 3.63
CA ARG A 3 12.05 11.19 4.19
C ARG A 3 10.87 10.83 5.07
N HIS A 4 10.29 9.65 4.90
CA HIS A 4 9.35 9.11 5.88
C HIS A 4 10.03 9.09 7.24
N GLU A 5 9.52 9.89 8.19
CA GLU A 5 10.06 9.89 9.53
C GLU A 5 9.82 8.53 10.18
N ARG A 6 10.88 7.79 10.42
CA ARG A 6 10.84 6.62 11.27
C ARG A 6 10.76 7.10 12.71
N ILE A 7 9.56 7.22 13.24
CA ILE A 7 9.34 7.67 14.63
C ILE A 7 9.78 6.59 15.62
N ASN A 8 9.71 5.32 15.20
CA ASN A 8 10.21 4.15 15.91
C ASN A 8 10.54 3.09 14.86
N SER A 9 11.47 2.18 15.11
CA SER A 9 11.80 1.08 14.20
C SER A 9 10.56 0.24 13.81
N ASP A 10 9.50 0.30 14.62
CA ASP A 10 8.30 -0.52 14.51
C ASP A 10 7.11 0.16 13.85
N LYS A 11 7.20 1.46 13.51
CA LYS A 11 6.10 2.22 12.90
C LYS A 11 6.61 3.12 11.78
N ILE A 12 5.77 3.30 10.76
CA ILE A 12 6.00 4.20 9.63
C ILE A 12 4.93 5.28 9.68
N ARG A 13 5.32 6.54 9.59
CA ARG A 13 4.41 7.68 9.52
C ARG A 13 4.47 8.32 8.15
N ILE A 14 3.34 8.38 7.45
CA ILE A 14 3.25 8.80 6.06
C ILE A 14 2.21 9.91 5.93
N PRO A 15 2.50 11.01 5.22
CA PRO A 15 1.47 11.99 4.85
C PRO A 15 0.36 11.32 4.05
N ALA A 16 -0.87 11.61 4.38
CA ALA A 16 -2.03 11.02 3.72
C ALA A 16 -3.23 11.97 3.69
N LEU A 17 -4.09 11.76 2.70
CA LEU A 17 -5.42 12.35 2.64
C LEU A 17 -6.43 11.28 3.06
N LYS A 18 -7.25 11.60 4.05
CA LYS A 18 -8.36 10.74 4.50
C LYS A 18 -9.66 11.19 3.86
N GLY A 19 -10.39 10.26 3.30
CA GLY A 19 -11.72 10.48 2.74
C GLY A 19 -12.69 9.36 3.12
N THR A 20 -13.95 9.54 2.69
CA THR A 20 -15.01 8.54 2.90
C THR A 20 -15.77 8.35 1.59
N MET A 21 -16.04 7.11 1.23
CA MET A 21 -16.78 6.75 0.03
C MET A 21 -17.65 5.51 0.33
N GLY A 22 -18.95 5.62 0.09
CA GLY A 22 -19.88 4.50 0.34
C GLY A 22 -19.88 4.00 1.80
N GLY A 23 -19.61 4.88 2.77
CA GLY A 23 -19.49 4.52 4.19
C GLY A 23 -18.12 3.93 4.58
N HIS A 24 -17.22 3.74 3.62
CA HIS A 24 -15.88 3.23 3.87
C HIS A 24 -14.87 4.37 3.96
N THR A 25 -13.99 4.30 4.96
CA THR A 25 -12.84 5.19 5.06
C THR A 25 -11.74 4.74 4.11
N TYR A 26 -11.15 5.69 3.39
CA TYR A 26 -9.97 5.44 2.57
C TYR A 26 -8.91 6.50 2.80
N TYR A 27 -7.68 6.13 2.47
CA TYR A 27 -6.50 7.00 2.54
C TYR A 27 -5.81 7.03 1.19
N MET A 28 -5.44 8.21 0.73
CA MET A 28 -4.57 8.40 -0.43
C MET A 28 -3.18 8.76 0.08
N LEU A 29 -2.19 8.01 -0.34
CA LEU A 29 -0.80 8.20 0.11
C LEU A 29 0.19 7.84 -1.00
N SER A 30 1.43 8.23 -0.79
CA SER A 30 2.55 7.87 -1.65
C SER A 30 3.60 7.17 -0.81
N ILE A 31 4.05 6.00 -1.25
CA ILE A 31 4.92 5.12 -0.46
C ILE A 31 6.00 4.50 -1.34
N GLU A 32 7.18 4.25 -0.78
CA GLU A 32 8.22 3.54 -1.50
C GLU A 32 7.81 2.08 -1.76
N PRO A 33 8.08 1.58 -2.98
CA PRO A 33 7.82 0.18 -3.32
C PRO A 33 8.42 -0.82 -2.33
N ALA A 34 9.63 -0.57 -1.82
CA ALA A 34 10.28 -1.44 -0.85
C ALA A 34 9.48 -1.56 0.47
N THR A 35 8.90 -0.46 0.93
CA THR A 35 8.04 -0.47 2.12
C THR A 35 6.75 -1.25 1.84
N LEU A 36 6.12 -1.01 0.68
CA LEU A 36 4.90 -1.71 0.31
C LEU A 36 5.14 -3.22 0.10
N LEU A 37 6.29 -3.61 -0.45
CA LEU A 37 6.70 -5.02 -0.57
C LEU A 37 6.85 -5.70 0.80
N LYS A 38 7.24 -4.94 1.82
CA LYS A 38 7.39 -5.46 3.18
C LYS A 38 6.04 -5.65 3.89
N ILE A 39 5.17 -4.64 3.84
CA ILE A 39 3.89 -4.65 4.56
C ILE A 39 2.78 -5.36 3.78
N GLY A 40 2.91 -5.43 2.46
CA GLY A 40 1.88 -5.95 1.57
C GLY A 40 1.96 -7.46 1.39
N PHE A 41 0.81 -8.06 1.14
CA PHE A 41 0.72 -9.45 0.74
C PHE A 41 -0.46 -9.68 -0.22
N VAL A 42 -0.39 -10.79 -0.93
CA VAL A 42 -1.39 -11.20 -1.89
C VAL A 42 -1.99 -12.51 -1.42
N LEU A 43 -3.32 -12.55 -1.34
CA LEU A 43 -4.02 -13.80 -1.05
C LEU A 43 -3.95 -14.71 -2.28
N HIS A 44 -3.13 -15.73 -2.21
CA HIS A 44 -3.18 -16.82 -3.17
C HIS A 44 -4.35 -17.74 -2.80
N ARG A 45 -5.15 -18.12 -3.80
CA ARG A 45 -6.18 -19.12 -3.64
C ARG A 45 -5.52 -20.47 -3.34
N THR A 46 -5.35 -20.81 -2.07
CA THR A 46 -5.07 -22.17 -1.67
C THR A 46 -6.39 -22.93 -1.60
N ARG A 47 -6.42 -24.15 -2.12
CA ARG A 47 -7.58 -25.06 -2.11
C ARG A 47 -8.14 -25.38 -0.70
N VAL A 48 -7.56 -24.84 0.34
CA VAL A 48 -7.79 -25.25 1.73
C VAL A 48 -8.73 -24.30 2.49
N ASN A 49 -9.07 -23.12 1.96
CA ASN A 49 -9.91 -22.18 2.70
C ASN A 49 -11.36 -22.18 2.18
N THR A 50 -12.11 -23.24 2.52
CA THR A 50 -13.54 -23.41 2.21
C THR A 50 -14.45 -22.51 3.05
N GLN A 51 -13.92 -21.73 4.01
CA GLN A 51 -14.69 -20.87 4.90
C GLN A 51 -14.81 -19.42 4.43
N ILE A 52 -14.07 -19.00 3.41
CA ILE A 52 -14.20 -17.66 2.84
C ILE A 52 -15.28 -17.72 1.74
N THR A 53 -16.46 -17.24 2.04
CA THR A 53 -17.64 -17.22 1.16
C THR A 53 -17.53 -16.24 -0.03
N MET A 54 -16.44 -15.47 -0.14
CA MET A 54 -16.15 -14.60 -1.28
C MET A 54 -14.95 -15.15 -2.05
N PRO A 55 -15.08 -15.46 -3.36
CA PRO A 55 -13.93 -15.82 -4.17
C PRO A 55 -13.05 -14.60 -4.40
N THR A 56 -12.01 -14.45 -3.59
CA THR A 56 -10.98 -13.43 -3.82
C THR A 56 -10.15 -13.87 -5.00
N TYR A 57 -10.50 -13.41 -6.19
CA TYR A 57 -9.83 -13.75 -7.43
C TYR A 57 -8.58 -12.90 -7.59
N GLN A 58 -7.46 -13.34 -7.07
CA GLN A 58 -6.17 -12.72 -7.40
C GLN A 58 -5.44 -13.56 -8.43
N ARG A 59 -4.96 -12.89 -9.48
CA ARG A 59 -4.18 -13.54 -10.53
C ARG A 59 -2.84 -13.99 -9.98
N LEU A 60 -2.40 -15.18 -10.36
CA LEU A 60 -1.04 -15.63 -10.07
C LEU A 60 -0.03 -14.63 -10.65
N LEU A 61 1.07 -14.42 -9.93
CA LEU A 61 2.19 -13.64 -10.42
C LEU A 61 2.82 -14.34 -11.63
N VAL A 62 2.93 -13.64 -12.73
CA VAL A 62 3.51 -14.14 -13.97
C VAL A 62 4.96 -13.65 -14.08
N PRO A 63 5.99 -14.50 -14.00
CA PRO A 63 7.39 -14.09 -13.98
C PRO A 63 7.81 -13.23 -15.17
N SER A 64 7.36 -13.57 -16.39
CA SER A 64 7.65 -12.78 -17.59
C SER A 64 7.08 -11.35 -17.50
N ARG A 65 5.90 -11.19 -16.91
CA ARG A 65 5.27 -9.89 -16.68
C ARG A 65 6.03 -9.05 -15.66
N LEU A 66 6.50 -9.67 -14.57
CA LEU A 66 7.33 -9.02 -13.57
C LEU A 66 8.64 -8.52 -14.16
N LYS A 67 9.28 -9.35 -15.00
CA LYS A 67 10.49 -8.97 -15.73
C LYS A 67 10.23 -7.79 -16.65
N GLY A 68 9.16 -7.82 -17.44
CA GLY A 68 8.77 -6.72 -18.34
C GLY A 68 8.52 -5.41 -17.59
N ILE A 69 7.85 -5.45 -16.45
CA ILE A 69 7.61 -4.27 -15.60
C ILE A 69 8.94 -3.72 -15.06
N ARG A 70 9.82 -4.57 -14.56
CA ARG A 70 11.14 -4.16 -14.07
C ARG A 70 11.98 -3.49 -15.16
N GLU A 71 12.02 -4.06 -16.36
CA GLU A 71 12.73 -3.47 -17.51
C GLU A 71 12.13 -2.13 -17.92
N PHE A 72 10.82 -1.99 -17.86
CA PHE A 72 10.14 -0.73 -18.13
C PHE A 72 10.53 0.35 -17.11
N ILE A 73 10.58 0.02 -15.83
CA ILE A 73 11.00 0.94 -14.77
C ILE A 73 12.48 1.28 -14.89
N ASP A 74 13.37 0.27 -14.99
CA ASP A 74 14.81 0.44 -14.85
C ASP A 74 15.47 1.01 -16.10
N LYS A 75 14.99 0.63 -17.29
CA LYS A 75 15.65 0.98 -18.55
C LYS A 75 14.95 2.12 -19.30
N LYS A 76 13.64 2.28 -19.10
CA LYS A 76 12.83 3.24 -19.84
C LYS A 76 12.33 4.39 -18.99
N ASN A 77 12.76 4.52 -17.74
CA ASN A 77 12.19 5.45 -16.75
C ASN A 77 10.66 5.39 -16.72
N GLY A 78 10.13 4.19 -16.87
CA GLY A 78 8.70 3.95 -16.92
C GLY A 78 8.00 4.29 -15.61
N TYR A 79 6.77 4.74 -15.71
CA TYR A 79 5.93 5.05 -14.56
C TYR A 79 4.51 4.51 -14.76
N PHE A 80 3.81 4.33 -13.67
CA PHE A 80 2.43 3.86 -13.65
C PHE A 80 1.58 4.92 -12.94
N PRO A 81 0.70 5.62 -13.65
CA PRO A 81 -0.13 6.68 -13.05
C PRO A 81 -1.26 6.13 -12.17
N ASN A 82 -1.63 4.86 -12.37
CA ASN A 82 -2.73 4.25 -11.63
C ASN A 82 -2.27 3.86 -10.23
N SER A 83 -3.08 4.19 -9.23
CA SER A 83 -2.83 3.81 -7.84
C SER A 83 -2.85 2.30 -7.64
N VAL A 84 -2.02 1.84 -6.73
CA VAL A 84 -2.17 0.51 -6.13
C VAL A 84 -3.29 0.57 -5.12
N ILE A 85 -4.13 -0.46 -5.06
CA ILE A 85 -5.22 -0.55 -4.09
C ILE A 85 -4.87 -1.59 -3.04
N ILE A 86 -4.91 -1.18 -1.78
CA ILE A 86 -4.67 -2.06 -0.64
C ILE A 86 -5.79 -1.97 0.37
N ASN A 87 -5.92 -3.00 1.20
CA ASN A 87 -6.77 -3.00 2.38
C ASN A 87 -5.95 -3.41 3.60
N PHE A 88 -6.02 -2.63 4.68
CA PHE A 88 -5.31 -2.98 5.91
C PHE A 88 -6.04 -4.09 6.66
N ASP A 89 -5.26 -5.03 7.19
CA ASP A 89 -5.77 -6.06 8.07
C ASP A 89 -5.77 -5.56 9.52
N ASN A 90 -6.92 -5.10 9.97
CA ASN A 90 -7.15 -4.61 11.34
C ASN A 90 -7.64 -5.70 12.31
N SER A 91 -7.58 -6.97 11.92
CA SER A 91 -8.03 -8.10 12.74
C SER A 91 -7.29 -8.20 14.08
N GLU A 92 -6.00 -7.83 14.07
CA GLU A 92 -5.17 -7.78 15.27
C GLU A 92 -4.96 -6.35 15.76
N ARG A 93 -5.16 -6.11 17.07
CA ARG A 93 -5.00 -4.79 17.68
C ARG A 93 -3.62 -4.15 17.43
N LYS A 94 -2.55 -4.95 17.39
CA LYS A 94 -1.18 -4.51 17.10
C LYS A 94 -0.97 -4.00 15.67
N ASN A 95 -1.82 -4.43 14.74
CA ASN A 95 -1.76 -4.08 13.31
C ASN A 95 -2.60 -2.87 12.95
N ARG A 96 -3.28 -2.24 13.91
CA ARG A 96 -4.14 -1.10 13.64
C ARG A 96 -3.35 0.11 13.18
N ILE A 97 -3.84 0.70 12.09
CA ILE A 97 -3.39 2.00 11.61
C ILE A 97 -4.00 3.12 12.45
N GLN A 98 -3.32 4.27 12.48
CA GLN A 98 -3.79 5.48 13.15
C GLN A 98 -3.66 6.67 12.23
N PHE A 99 -4.65 7.56 12.22
CA PHE A 99 -4.63 8.79 11.44
C PHE A 99 -4.70 9.99 12.37
N ASP A 100 -3.73 10.90 12.22
CA ASP A 100 -3.65 12.15 12.96
C ASP A 100 -3.74 13.32 12.00
N LEU A 101 -4.58 14.31 12.30
CA LEU A 101 -4.68 15.54 11.52
C LEU A 101 -3.35 16.30 11.52
N ALA A 102 -2.99 16.87 10.38
CA ALA A 102 -1.85 17.78 10.30
C ALA A 102 -2.12 19.06 11.10
N SER A 103 -1.07 19.69 11.63
CA SER A 103 -1.18 20.99 12.30
C SER A 103 -1.79 22.02 11.35
N GLY A 104 -2.87 22.68 11.79
CA GLY A 104 -3.66 23.61 10.97
C GLY A 104 -4.66 22.93 10.02
N GLY A 105 -4.76 21.62 10.04
CA GLY A 105 -5.82 20.89 9.34
C GLY A 105 -7.19 21.16 9.98
N SER A 106 -8.20 21.39 9.13
CA SER A 106 -9.57 21.55 9.58
C SER A 106 -10.28 20.21 9.66
N ASP A 107 -10.95 19.95 10.78
CA ASP A 107 -11.82 18.78 10.93
C ASP A 107 -13.17 18.96 10.19
N ASP A 108 -13.47 20.20 9.76
CA ASP A 108 -14.71 20.56 9.08
C ASP A 108 -14.72 20.20 7.58
N THR A 109 -13.58 19.82 7.01
CA THR A 109 -13.49 19.43 5.60
C THR A 109 -13.83 17.95 5.41
N ARG A 110 -14.48 17.64 4.28
CA ARG A 110 -14.79 16.25 3.91
C ARG A 110 -13.53 15.43 3.65
N THR A 111 -12.49 16.05 3.11
CA THR A 111 -11.16 15.47 2.93
C THR A 111 -10.23 16.04 3.98
N LYS A 112 -9.59 15.19 4.75
CA LYS A 112 -8.70 15.56 5.84
C LYS A 112 -7.26 15.30 5.46
N LEU A 113 -6.41 16.32 5.62
CA LEU A 113 -4.96 16.18 5.48
C LEU A 113 -4.35 15.79 6.82
N GLY A 114 -3.51 14.78 6.82
CA GLY A 114 -2.86 14.34 8.04
C GLY A 114 -1.75 13.33 7.80
N TYR A 115 -1.51 12.53 8.81
CA TYR A 115 -0.49 11.49 8.79
C TYR A 115 -1.11 10.15 9.16
N LEU A 116 -0.82 9.14 8.35
CA LEU A 116 -1.16 7.77 8.63
C LEU A 116 0.03 7.06 9.28
N THR A 117 -0.16 6.55 10.48
CA THR A 117 0.82 5.73 11.16
C THR A 117 0.50 4.26 10.92
N ILE A 118 1.42 3.57 10.28
CA ILE A 118 1.30 2.17 9.86
C ILE A 118 2.32 1.35 10.65
N PRO A 119 1.95 0.20 11.23
CA PRO A 119 2.92 -0.73 11.79
C PRO A 119 3.93 -1.19 10.74
N ASN A 120 5.21 -1.17 11.06
CA ASN A 120 6.27 -1.64 10.16
C ASN A 120 6.42 -3.17 10.29
N ALA A 121 5.35 -3.89 10.01
CA ALA A 121 5.28 -5.33 10.14
C ALA A 121 4.98 -5.99 8.79
N TYR A 122 5.33 -7.27 8.67
CA TYR A 122 5.01 -8.05 7.47
C TYR A 122 3.52 -8.40 7.40
N CYS A 123 2.99 -8.44 6.18
CA CYS A 123 1.66 -8.96 5.87
C CYS A 123 0.51 -8.27 6.62
N ILE A 124 0.54 -6.94 6.72
CA ILE A 124 -0.54 -6.16 7.35
C ILE A 124 -1.49 -5.51 6.36
N ALA A 125 -1.18 -5.56 5.06
CA ALA A 125 -1.99 -4.95 4.02
C ALA A 125 -2.20 -5.91 2.84
N TYR A 126 -3.47 -6.17 2.50
CA TYR A 126 -3.82 -6.91 1.29
C TYR A 126 -3.63 -6.03 0.06
N ILE A 127 -2.89 -6.49 -0.93
CA ILE A 127 -2.84 -5.85 -2.23
C ILE A 127 -4.04 -6.34 -3.04
N ILE A 128 -5.03 -5.46 -3.24
CA ILE A 128 -6.24 -5.76 -3.99
C ILE A 128 -6.00 -5.63 -5.49
N ASP A 129 -5.36 -4.53 -5.89
CA ASP A 129 -4.95 -4.28 -7.28
C ASP A 129 -3.55 -3.71 -7.37
N GLY A 130 -2.86 -4.02 -8.46
CA GLY A 130 -1.50 -3.55 -8.72
C GLY A 130 -0.39 -4.48 -8.25
N GLN A 131 -0.69 -5.72 -7.89
CA GLN A 131 0.29 -6.70 -7.42
C GLN A 131 1.51 -6.84 -8.36
N HIS A 132 1.30 -6.95 -9.68
CA HIS A 132 2.40 -7.08 -10.63
C HIS A 132 3.30 -5.83 -10.66
N ARG A 133 2.73 -4.64 -10.48
CA ARG A 133 3.49 -3.38 -10.39
C ARG A 133 4.36 -3.36 -9.14
N VAL A 134 3.79 -3.70 -7.98
CA VAL A 134 4.52 -3.76 -6.71
C VAL A 134 5.64 -4.80 -6.76
N TYR A 135 5.32 -6.03 -7.16
CA TYR A 135 6.32 -7.10 -7.24
C TYR A 135 7.34 -6.91 -8.37
N GLY A 136 6.97 -6.18 -9.44
CA GLY A 136 7.91 -5.75 -10.47
C GLY A 136 9.04 -4.86 -9.94
N TYR A 137 8.78 -4.10 -8.88
CA TYR A 137 9.80 -3.30 -8.19
C TYR A 137 10.77 -4.13 -7.34
N ALA A 138 10.46 -5.38 -6.98
CA ALA A 138 11.26 -6.16 -6.03
C ALA A 138 12.75 -6.26 -6.40
N GLY A 139 13.08 -6.36 -7.67
CA GLY A 139 14.47 -6.38 -8.16
C GLY A 139 14.90 -5.07 -8.83
N SER A 140 14.11 -4.00 -8.76
CA SER A 140 14.42 -2.71 -9.36
C SER A 140 15.41 -1.93 -8.49
N LYS A 141 16.32 -1.20 -9.17
CA LYS A 141 17.22 -0.24 -8.52
C LYS A 141 16.49 0.97 -7.91
N TYR A 142 15.24 1.18 -8.29
CA TYR A 142 14.42 2.30 -7.84
C TYR A 142 13.44 1.94 -6.72
N LYS A 143 13.47 0.72 -6.20
CA LYS A 143 12.51 0.27 -5.16
C LYS A 143 12.55 1.10 -3.87
N ASP A 144 13.71 1.70 -3.55
CA ASP A 144 13.93 2.48 -2.34
C ASP A 144 13.91 4.00 -2.57
N THR A 145 13.85 4.44 -3.83
CA THR A 145 13.95 5.86 -4.21
C THR A 145 12.71 6.39 -4.91
N ASN A 146 11.97 5.53 -5.62
CA ASN A 146 10.69 5.91 -6.18
C ASN A 146 9.60 5.86 -5.10
N THR A 147 8.54 6.60 -5.33
CA THR A 147 7.28 6.44 -4.60
C THR A 147 6.17 6.10 -5.58
N ILE A 148 5.20 5.34 -5.14
CA ILE A 148 4.03 4.96 -5.92
C ILE A 148 2.75 5.42 -5.24
N PRO A 149 1.73 5.85 -6.00
CA PRO A 149 0.46 6.25 -5.43
C PRO A 149 -0.32 5.02 -4.95
N VAL A 150 -0.91 5.14 -3.77
CA VAL A 150 -1.70 4.08 -3.13
C VAL A 150 -3.02 4.63 -2.64
N VAL A 151 -4.08 3.89 -2.87
CA VAL A 151 -5.37 4.05 -2.19
C VAL A 151 -5.53 2.89 -1.22
N ALA A 152 -5.63 3.21 0.06
CA ALA A 152 -5.72 2.24 1.13
C ALA A 152 -7.08 2.31 1.81
N PHE A 153 -7.71 1.17 2.01
CA PHE A 153 -8.94 1.01 2.79
C PHE A 153 -8.63 0.45 4.18
N ASP A 154 -9.52 0.80 5.13
CA ASP A 154 -9.47 0.37 6.51
C ASP A 154 -10.73 -0.48 6.84
#